data_b64e3d0b6617500b5ffae28b7422996f
#
_entry.id   b64e3d0b6617500b5ffae28b7422996f
#
_cell.length_a   1.000
_cell.length_b   1.000
_cell.length_c   1.000
_cell.angle_alpha   90.00
_cell.angle_beta   90.00
_cell.angle_gamma   90.00
#
_symmetry.space_group_name_H-M   'P 1'
#
loop_
_entity.id
_entity.type
_entity.pdbx_description
1 polymer ?
#
loop_
_entity_poly.entity_id
_entity_poly.type
_entity_poly.pdbx_seq_one_letter_code
_entity_poly.pdbx_strand_id
1 'polypeptide(L)'
;MTGDEAQIRGDRDIQRDVLVALAECRNHRKWFAGFAKPYLGDSPIEIGSGLGDYAREWIPLVSSFTATDADPVTVLELKQAMSGYPQVSVSQVMLPAEDRAGHSCLIAYNVLEHIEDDTGALASMGRLVRPGGHVVLVCPAFPFAMSPVDIATGHVRRYTRKTMRAALTAAGLDIVDVRYANSLGLICYYVFTSLLRRTPAEGGTMTFYDRLVVPLVQGLEKLVGRPPFGQSVLAIAKVRDRA
;
A
#
# COMPACT_ATOMS: atom_id res chain seq x y z
N MET A 1 -2.67 13.90 -31.77
CA MET A 1 -2.28 14.74 -30.62
C MET A 1 -2.22 13.83 -29.45
N THR A 2 -1.04 13.64 -28.93
CA THR A 2 -0.55 12.66 -27.98
C THR A 2 -1.31 12.75 -26.68
N GLY A 3 -1.95 11.63 -26.29
CA GLY A 3 -2.53 11.45 -24.97
C GLY A 3 -1.48 11.72 -23.91
N ASP A 4 -1.90 12.44 -22.88
CA ASP A 4 -1.17 12.73 -21.66
C ASP A 4 -0.73 11.38 -21.06
N GLU A 5 0.53 11.02 -21.25
CA GLU A 5 1.15 9.92 -20.51
C GLU A 5 1.11 10.34 -19.05
N ALA A 6 0.20 9.77 -18.29
CA ALA A 6 0.12 9.97 -16.85
C ALA A 6 1.48 9.61 -16.27
N GLN A 7 2.26 10.65 -16.00
CA GLN A 7 3.68 10.52 -15.66
C GLN A 7 3.79 9.96 -14.26
N ILE A 8 4.42 8.80 -14.12
CA ILE A 8 4.78 8.24 -12.82
C ILE A 8 5.69 9.25 -12.14
N ARG A 9 5.25 9.75 -10.98
CA ARG A 9 5.97 10.78 -10.24
C ARG A 9 7.11 10.21 -9.44
N GLY A 10 8.13 11.02 -9.22
CA GLY A 10 9.30 10.69 -8.41
C GLY A 10 10.47 10.13 -9.21
N ASP A 11 11.58 9.97 -8.50
CA ASP A 11 12.81 9.39 -9.02
C ASP A 11 12.70 7.86 -8.98
N ARG A 12 12.78 7.22 -10.16
CA ARG A 12 12.64 5.77 -10.30
C ARG A 12 13.73 4.98 -9.59
N ASP A 13 14.95 5.50 -9.58
CA ASP A 13 16.08 4.82 -8.92
C ASP A 13 15.89 4.82 -7.41
N ILE A 14 15.48 5.97 -6.84
CA ILE A 14 15.16 6.08 -5.41
C ILE A 14 13.96 5.20 -5.05
N GLN A 15 12.91 5.17 -5.87
CA GLN A 15 11.77 4.28 -5.65
C GLN A 15 12.21 2.81 -5.63
N ARG A 16 13.05 2.41 -6.57
CA ARG A 16 13.58 1.05 -6.66
C ARG A 16 14.43 0.70 -5.43
N ASP A 17 15.32 1.58 -5.00
CA ASP A 17 16.15 1.37 -3.80
C ASP A 17 15.29 1.19 -2.55
N VAL A 18 14.22 1.98 -2.41
CA VAL A 18 13.25 1.81 -1.32
C VAL A 18 12.53 0.48 -1.40
N LEU A 19 12.07 0.05 -2.59
CA LEU A 19 11.42 -1.25 -2.78
C LEU A 19 12.35 -2.40 -2.40
N VAL A 20 13.61 -2.38 -2.86
CA VAL A 20 14.62 -3.41 -2.54
C VAL A 20 14.90 -3.45 -1.04
N ALA A 21 15.05 -2.31 -0.39
CA ALA A 21 15.25 -2.24 1.07
C ALA A 21 14.05 -2.79 1.86
N LEU A 22 12.83 -2.50 1.41
CA LEU A 22 11.60 -3.01 2.01
C LEU A 22 11.42 -4.52 1.80
N ALA A 23 11.91 -5.07 0.68
CA ALA A 23 11.86 -6.49 0.39
C ALA A 23 12.60 -7.34 1.44
N GLU A 24 13.64 -6.80 2.08
CA GLU A 24 14.38 -7.44 3.17
C GLU A 24 13.62 -7.44 4.51
N CYS A 25 12.62 -6.57 4.67
CA CYS A 25 11.86 -6.39 5.91
C CYS A 25 10.74 -7.45 6.04
N ARG A 26 11.12 -8.69 6.33
CA ARG A 26 10.20 -9.84 6.36
C ARG A 26 9.15 -9.78 7.47
N ASN A 27 9.51 -9.31 8.67
CA ASN A 27 8.58 -9.22 9.79
C ASN A 27 7.54 -8.13 9.55
N HIS A 28 7.98 -6.97 9.06
CA HIS A 28 7.11 -5.87 8.66
C HIS A 28 6.13 -6.32 7.57
N ARG A 29 6.64 -6.95 6.49
CA ARG A 29 5.83 -7.46 5.39
C ARG A 29 4.76 -8.44 5.87
N LYS A 30 5.13 -9.46 6.66
CA LYS A 30 4.18 -10.43 7.22
C LYS A 30 3.14 -9.78 8.10
N TRP A 31 3.53 -8.81 8.91
CA TRP A 31 2.62 -8.08 9.77
C TRP A 31 1.59 -7.30 8.96
N PHE A 32 2.05 -6.49 8.02
CA PHE A 32 1.19 -5.66 7.17
C PHE A 32 0.32 -6.50 6.21
N ALA A 33 0.89 -7.56 5.63
CA ALA A 33 0.10 -8.52 4.85
C ALA A 33 -1.04 -9.14 5.66
N GLY A 34 -0.83 -9.33 6.96
CA GLY A 34 -1.85 -9.80 7.90
C GLY A 34 -3.11 -8.94 7.96
N PHE A 35 -3.01 -7.64 7.69
CA PHE A 35 -4.18 -6.74 7.72
C PHE A 35 -5.18 -7.01 6.60
N ALA A 36 -4.72 -7.43 5.42
CA ALA A 36 -5.59 -7.75 4.29
C ALA A 36 -6.14 -9.18 4.34
N LYS A 37 -5.47 -10.12 5.02
CA LYS A 37 -5.84 -11.55 5.04
C LYS A 37 -7.33 -11.83 5.32
N PRO A 38 -8.01 -11.18 6.28
CA PRO A 38 -9.43 -11.45 6.55
C PRO A 38 -10.38 -11.00 5.44
N TYR A 39 -9.92 -10.20 4.48
CA TYR A 39 -10.73 -9.52 3.46
C TYR A 39 -10.46 -10.00 2.04
N LEU A 40 -9.47 -10.87 1.81
CA LEU A 40 -8.99 -11.28 0.48
C LEU A 40 -10.12 -11.87 -0.40
N GLY A 41 -10.96 -12.74 0.17
CA GLY A 41 -11.89 -13.51 -0.64
C GLY A 41 -11.15 -14.51 -1.53
N ASP A 42 -11.68 -14.75 -2.73
CA ASP A 42 -11.24 -15.79 -3.66
C ASP A 42 -10.35 -15.29 -4.81
N SER A 43 -10.52 -14.02 -5.20
CA SER A 43 -9.91 -13.41 -6.39
C SER A 43 -9.52 -11.94 -6.18
N PRO A 44 -8.60 -11.65 -5.23
CA PRO A 44 -8.18 -10.27 -4.98
C PRO A 44 -7.29 -9.71 -6.09
N ILE A 45 -7.22 -8.37 -6.13
CA ILE A 45 -6.29 -7.58 -6.94
C ILE A 45 -5.41 -6.73 -6.04
N GLU A 46 -4.12 -6.66 -6.35
CA GLU A 46 -3.19 -5.71 -5.74
C GLU A 46 -2.82 -4.62 -6.74
N ILE A 47 -2.96 -3.38 -6.34
CA ILE A 47 -2.53 -2.20 -7.09
C ILE A 47 -1.16 -1.76 -6.54
N GLY A 48 -0.18 -1.57 -7.44
CA GLY A 48 1.18 -1.21 -7.05
C GLY A 48 1.92 -2.37 -6.39
N SER A 49 1.91 -3.55 -7.04
CA SER A 49 2.56 -4.75 -6.52
C SER A 49 4.09 -4.64 -6.47
N GLY A 50 4.69 -3.70 -7.22
CA GLY A 50 6.14 -3.55 -7.30
C GLY A 50 6.83 -4.86 -7.72
N LEU A 51 7.71 -5.37 -6.86
CA LEU A 51 8.41 -6.65 -7.09
C LEU A 51 7.61 -7.88 -6.62
N GLY A 52 6.35 -7.70 -6.19
CA GLY A 52 5.45 -8.77 -5.77
C GLY A 52 5.71 -9.31 -4.36
N ASP A 53 6.35 -8.54 -3.49
CA ASP A 53 6.73 -9.00 -2.16
C ASP A 53 5.52 -9.24 -1.25
N TYR A 54 4.53 -8.37 -1.28
CA TYR A 54 3.28 -8.58 -0.57
C TYR A 54 2.41 -9.63 -1.25
N ALA A 55 2.34 -9.65 -2.59
CA ALA A 55 1.60 -10.65 -3.35
C ALA A 55 1.94 -12.08 -2.88
N ARG A 56 3.23 -12.39 -2.68
CA ARG A 56 3.69 -13.70 -2.22
C ARG A 56 3.13 -14.13 -0.86
N GLU A 57 2.74 -13.19 -0.01
CA GLU A 57 2.11 -13.49 1.29
C GLU A 57 0.62 -13.87 1.16
N TRP A 58 -0.05 -13.48 0.06
CA TRP A 58 -1.48 -13.69 -0.17
C TRP A 58 -1.79 -14.76 -1.20
N ILE A 59 -0.94 -14.94 -2.23
CA ILE A 59 -1.12 -15.94 -3.30
C ILE A 59 -1.45 -17.35 -2.77
N PRO A 60 -0.79 -17.88 -1.72
CA PRO A 60 -1.10 -19.22 -1.21
C PRO A 60 -2.49 -19.35 -0.54
N LEU A 61 -3.19 -18.24 -0.33
CA LEU A 61 -4.43 -18.18 0.43
C LEU A 61 -5.68 -18.03 -0.46
N VAL A 62 -5.49 -17.89 -1.79
CA VAL A 62 -6.57 -17.53 -2.73
C VAL A 62 -6.55 -18.42 -3.97
N SER A 63 -7.69 -18.52 -4.65
CA SER A 63 -7.83 -19.35 -5.85
C SER A 63 -7.24 -18.67 -7.09
N SER A 64 -7.32 -17.35 -7.17
CA SER A 64 -6.70 -16.52 -8.21
C SER A 64 -6.21 -15.22 -7.60
N PHE A 65 -5.22 -14.61 -8.23
CA PHE A 65 -4.65 -13.33 -7.78
C PHE A 65 -4.30 -12.46 -8.99
N THR A 66 -4.61 -11.17 -8.93
CA THR A 66 -4.18 -10.21 -9.95
C THR A 66 -3.18 -9.25 -9.33
N ALA A 67 -1.93 -9.30 -9.81
CA ALA A 67 -0.88 -8.38 -9.42
C ALA A 67 -0.73 -7.28 -10.47
N THR A 68 -0.67 -6.02 -10.06
CA THR A 68 -0.61 -4.91 -11.02
C THR A 68 0.40 -3.85 -10.61
N ASP A 69 0.91 -3.15 -11.60
CA ASP A 69 1.69 -1.93 -11.37
C ASP A 69 1.35 -0.91 -12.45
N ALA A 70 1.65 0.37 -12.19
CA ALA A 70 1.45 1.45 -13.15
C ALA A 70 2.62 1.55 -14.13
N ASP A 71 3.85 1.25 -13.68
CA ASP A 71 5.05 1.32 -14.49
C ASP A 71 5.21 0.08 -15.39
N PRO A 72 5.26 0.24 -16.71
CA PRO A 72 5.40 -0.90 -17.63
C PRO A 72 6.71 -1.67 -17.44
N VAL A 73 7.79 -1.03 -16.98
CA VAL A 73 9.06 -1.73 -16.67
C VAL A 73 8.89 -2.62 -15.45
N THR A 74 8.29 -2.09 -14.38
CA THR A 74 7.97 -2.86 -13.18
C THR A 74 7.02 -4.02 -13.49
N VAL A 75 6.04 -3.83 -14.39
CA VAL A 75 5.13 -4.91 -14.83
C VAL A 75 5.89 -6.06 -15.49
N LEU A 76 6.95 -5.78 -16.28
CA LEU A 76 7.77 -6.85 -16.88
C LEU A 76 8.54 -7.64 -15.83
N GLU A 77 9.14 -6.96 -14.85
CA GLU A 77 9.82 -7.60 -13.72
C GLU A 77 8.84 -8.42 -12.87
N LEU A 78 7.66 -7.86 -12.60
CA LEU A 78 6.59 -8.54 -11.85
C LEU A 78 6.11 -9.81 -12.57
N LYS A 79 5.94 -9.78 -13.89
CA LYS A 79 5.62 -10.98 -14.69
C LYS A 79 6.66 -12.08 -14.50
N GLN A 80 7.94 -11.72 -14.56
CA GLN A 80 9.02 -12.67 -14.33
C GLN A 80 9.01 -13.21 -12.90
N ALA A 81 8.82 -12.34 -11.92
CA ALA A 81 8.77 -12.71 -10.50
C ALA A 81 7.59 -13.61 -10.14
N MET A 82 6.48 -13.51 -10.89
CA MET A 82 5.23 -14.27 -10.68
C MET A 82 5.10 -15.49 -11.59
N SER A 83 6.05 -15.77 -12.47
CA SER A 83 5.99 -16.86 -13.46
C SER A 83 5.82 -18.27 -12.85
N GLY A 84 6.25 -18.47 -11.59
CA GLY A 84 6.07 -19.73 -10.86
C GLY A 84 4.68 -19.93 -10.21
N TYR A 85 3.76 -18.98 -10.37
CA TYR A 85 2.44 -19.02 -9.73
C TYR A 85 1.33 -19.06 -10.79
N PRO A 86 0.83 -20.25 -11.18
CA PRO A 86 -0.15 -20.38 -12.28
C PRO A 86 -1.48 -19.69 -12.02
N GLN A 87 -1.84 -19.44 -10.75
CA GLN A 87 -3.05 -18.73 -10.36
C GLN A 87 -2.92 -17.19 -10.42
N VAL A 88 -1.74 -16.67 -10.80
CA VAL A 88 -1.48 -15.22 -10.81
C VAL A 88 -1.57 -14.68 -12.24
N SER A 89 -2.36 -13.63 -12.43
CA SER A 89 -2.33 -12.76 -13.60
C SER A 89 -1.60 -11.48 -13.29
N VAL A 90 -0.84 -10.96 -14.25
CA VAL A 90 -0.11 -9.69 -14.12
C VAL A 90 -0.53 -8.75 -15.23
N SER A 91 -0.97 -7.53 -14.87
CA SER A 91 -1.36 -6.49 -15.82
C SER A 91 -0.88 -5.10 -15.39
N GLN A 92 -0.83 -4.19 -16.35
CA GLN A 92 -0.63 -2.78 -16.07
C GLN A 92 -1.96 -2.14 -15.71
N VAL A 93 -2.01 -1.41 -14.59
CA VAL A 93 -3.18 -0.64 -14.18
C VAL A 93 -2.73 0.74 -13.69
N MET A 94 -3.24 1.77 -14.33
CA MET A 94 -3.07 3.17 -13.94
C MET A 94 -4.38 3.66 -13.30
N LEU A 95 -4.29 4.32 -12.15
CA LEU A 95 -5.44 4.92 -11.48
C LEU A 95 -5.52 6.43 -11.74
N PRO A 96 -6.74 6.99 -11.89
CA PRO A 96 -8.05 6.33 -11.90
C PRO A 96 -8.26 5.44 -13.14
N ALA A 97 -8.74 4.20 -12.96
CA ALA A 97 -9.09 3.30 -14.06
C ALA A 97 -10.59 3.42 -14.39
N GLU A 98 -10.95 3.28 -15.67
CA GLU A 98 -12.34 3.29 -16.11
C GLU A 98 -13.00 1.92 -16.02
N ASP A 99 -12.20 0.88 -16.05
CA ASP A 99 -12.65 -0.51 -16.08
C ASP A 99 -13.46 -0.90 -14.84
N ARG A 100 -14.39 -1.82 -15.07
CA ARG A 100 -15.08 -2.55 -14.02
C ARG A 100 -14.61 -3.99 -14.02
N ALA A 101 -14.22 -4.46 -12.86
CA ALA A 101 -13.88 -5.87 -12.66
C ALA A 101 -14.75 -6.48 -11.55
N GLY A 102 -14.52 -7.72 -11.20
CA GLY A 102 -15.31 -8.41 -10.17
C GLY A 102 -14.42 -8.99 -9.08
N HIS A 103 -13.30 -8.32 -8.75
CA HIS A 103 -12.40 -8.80 -7.73
C HIS A 103 -13.05 -8.87 -6.36
N SER A 104 -12.65 -9.84 -5.56
CA SER A 104 -13.20 -10.02 -4.20
C SER A 104 -12.70 -8.96 -3.22
N CYS A 105 -11.48 -8.50 -3.43
CA CYS A 105 -10.81 -7.48 -2.63
C CYS A 105 -9.82 -6.71 -3.51
N LEU A 106 -9.62 -5.42 -3.20
CA LEU A 106 -8.52 -4.64 -3.73
C LEU A 106 -7.59 -4.26 -2.58
N ILE A 107 -6.30 -4.45 -2.80
CA ILE A 107 -5.25 -4.09 -1.86
C ILE A 107 -4.36 -3.06 -2.52
N ALA A 108 -4.07 -1.95 -1.82
CA ALA A 108 -3.14 -0.94 -2.31
C ALA A 108 -2.33 -0.39 -1.13
N TYR A 109 -1.05 -0.76 -1.07
CA TYR A 109 -0.12 -0.35 -0.04
C TYR A 109 0.90 0.63 -0.60
N ASN A 110 0.96 1.82 -0.01
CA ASN A 110 1.83 2.92 -0.44
C ASN A 110 1.63 3.28 -1.94
N VAL A 111 0.39 3.50 -2.33
CA VAL A 111 -0.01 3.87 -3.70
C VAL A 111 -0.76 5.19 -3.73
N LEU A 112 -1.75 5.36 -2.84
CA LEU A 112 -2.70 6.47 -2.92
C LEU A 112 -2.04 7.84 -2.68
N GLU A 113 -0.95 7.88 -1.93
CA GLU A 113 -0.15 9.07 -1.67
C GLU A 113 0.55 9.65 -2.91
N HIS A 114 0.68 8.86 -3.98
CA HIS A 114 1.27 9.29 -5.25
C HIS A 114 0.24 9.92 -6.22
N ILE A 115 -1.06 9.75 -5.94
CA ILE A 115 -2.15 10.14 -6.85
C ILE A 115 -2.76 11.47 -6.42
N GLU A 116 -2.79 12.47 -7.32
CA GLU A 116 -3.36 13.78 -7.00
C GLU A 116 -4.87 13.72 -6.76
N ASP A 117 -5.61 13.05 -7.63
CA ASP A 117 -7.04 12.80 -7.45
C ASP A 117 -7.26 11.50 -6.66
N ASP A 118 -7.03 11.55 -5.35
CA ASP A 118 -7.20 10.40 -4.48
C ASP A 118 -8.67 9.94 -4.38
N THR A 119 -9.61 10.87 -4.46
CA THR A 119 -11.05 10.55 -4.45
C THR A 119 -11.47 9.81 -5.72
N GLY A 120 -11.04 10.26 -6.88
CA GLY A 120 -11.27 9.59 -8.15
C GLY A 120 -10.60 8.21 -8.21
N ALA A 121 -9.37 8.11 -7.69
CA ALA A 121 -8.66 6.84 -7.56
C ALA A 121 -9.41 5.85 -6.65
N LEU A 122 -9.87 6.29 -5.48
CA LEU A 122 -10.65 5.44 -4.56
C LEU A 122 -11.99 5.01 -5.17
N ALA A 123 -12.69 5.90 -5.87
CA ALA A 123 -13.92 5.56 -6.59
C ALA A 123 -13.65 4.52 -7.68
N SER A 124 -12.55 4.64 -8.40
CA SER A 124 -12.09 3.69 -9.41
C SER A 124 -11.73 2.33 -8.75
N MET A 125 -11.00 2.32 -7.64
CA MET A 125 -10.72 1.11 -6.87
C MET A 125 -12.02 0.38 -6.47
N GLY A 126 -13.05 1.13 -6.05
CA GLY A 126 -14.37 0.58 -5.75
C GLY A 126 -15.05 -0.08 -6.96
N ARG A 127 -14.82 0.43 -8.19
CA ARG A 127 -15.36 -0.18 -9.42
C ARG A 127 -14.69 -1.49 -9.80
N LEU A 128 -13.43 -1.69 -9.45
CA LEU A 128 -12.69 -2.92 -9.69
C LEU A 128 -13.13 -4.07 -8.76
N VAL A 129 -13.78 -3.75 -7.66
CA VAL A 129 -14.23 -4.72 -6.65
C VAL A 129 -15.74 -5.00 -6.83
N ARG A 130 -16.12 -6.25 -6.67
CA ARG A 130 -17.55 -6.66 -6.68
C ARG A 130 -18.31 -6.06 -5.49
N PRO A 131 -19.63 -5.85 -5.60
CA PRO A 131 -20.46 -5.45 -4.47
C PRO A 131 -20.23 -6.37 -3.25
N GLY A 132 -20.17 -5.80 -2.07
CA GLY A 132 -19.86 -6.52 -0.84
C GLY A 132 -18.38 -6.84 -0.60
N GLY A 133 -17.52 -6.67 -1.61
CA GLY A 133 -16.06 -6.84 -1.48
C GLY A 133 -15.38 -5.68 -0.75
N HIS A 134 -14.07 -5.78 -0.54
CA HIS A 134 -13.33 -4.85 0.31
C HIS A 134 -12.21 -4.13 -0.45
N VAL A 135 -11.90 -2.92 0.02
CA VAL A 135 -10.70 -2.15 -0.35
C VAL A 135 -9.85 -2.01 0.90
N VAL A 136 -8.61 -2.46 0.84
CA VAL A 136 -7.65 -2.43 1.96
C VAL A 136 -6.46 -1.57 1.57
N LEU A 137 -6.25 -0.50 2.32
CA LEU A 137 -5.25 0.51 2.03
C LEU A 137 -4.27 0.66 3.18
N VAL A 138 -3.02 0.86 2.84
CA VAL A 138 -1.98 1.35 3.77
C VAL A 138 -1.33 2.55 3.12
N CYS A 139 -1.33 3.68 3.82
CA CYS A 139 -0.72 4.92 3.36
C CYS A 139 0.14 5.54 4.46
N PRO A 140 1.18 6.32 4.13
CA PRO A 140 1.99 7.01 5.13
C PRO A 140 1.16 8.00 5.93
N ALA A 141 1.39 8.01 7.24
CA ALA A 141 0.65 8.85 8.18
C ALA A 141 1.34 10.19 8.41
N PHE A 142 0.52 11.17 8.77
CA PHE A 142 0.84 12.52 9.24
C PHE A 142 1.58 13.43 8.27
N PRO A 143 0.91 14.51 7.80
CA PRO A 143 1.54 15.51 6.92
C PRO A 143 2.81 16.13 7.49
N PHE A 144 2.91 16.30 8.82
CA PHE A 144 4.10 16.85 9.46
C PHE A 144 5.36 15.95 9.31
N ALA A 145 5.17 14.66 9.04
CA ALA A 145 6.25 13.70 8.84
C ALA A 145 6.68 13.58 7.36
N MET A 146 6.15 14.45 6.47
CA MET A 146 6.62 14.55 5.08
C MET A 146 8.11 14.84 5.06
N SER A 147 8.87 14.04 4.32
CA SER A 147 10.33 14.09 4.30
C SER A 147 10.86 14.29 2.87
N PRO A 148 12.16 14.63 2.71
CA PRO A 148 12.78 14.65 1.38
C PRO A 148 12.68 13.32 0.64
N VAL A 149 12.66 12.18 1.34
CA VAL A 149 12.48 10.85 0.74
C VAL A 149 11.08 10.71 0.16
N ASP A 150 10.02 11.17 0.86
CA ASP A 150 8.66 11.16 0.33
C ASP A 150 8.56 11.95 -0.98
N ILE A 151 9.16 13.14 -1.01
CA ILE A 151 9.16 14.01 -2.19
C ILE A 151 9.91 13.35 -3.34
N ALA A 152 11.09 12.78 -3.06
CA ALA A 152 11.90 12.10 -4.06
C ALA A 152 11.20 10.86 -4.63
N THR A 153 10.44 10.12 -3.80
CA THR A 153 9.63 8.99 -4.26
C THR A 153 8.30 9.39 -4.90
N GLY A 154 7.96 10.69 -4.95
CA GLY A 154 6.78 11.22 -5.63
C GLY A 154 5.52 11.27 -4.78
N HIS A 155 5.63 11.26 -3.45
CA HIS A 155 4.47 11.48 -2.58
C HIS A 155 3.98 12.92 -2.70
N VAL A 156 2.69 13.09 -2.91
CA VAL A 156 2.03 14.40 -2.93
C VAL A 156 1.34 14.69 -1.59
N ARG A 157 1.16 13.67 -0.76
CA ARG A 157 0.51 13.80 0.56
C ARG A 157 0.84 12.66 1.52
N ARG A 158 0.50 12.89 2.77
CA ARG A 158 0.38 11.87 3.84
C ARG A 158 -0.99 12.00 4.49
N TYR A 159 -1.50 10.93 5.07
CA TYR A 159 -2.86 10.87 5.59
C TYR A 159 -2.93 10.96 7.11
N THR A 160 -4.05 11.45 7.59
CA THR A 160 -4.53 11.22 8.95
C THR A 160 -5.77 10.32 8.88
N ARG A 161 -6.21 9.75 10.00
CA ARG A 161 -7.49 9.03 10.05
C ARG A 161 -8.66 9.90 9.57
N LYS A 162 -8.62 11.22 9.87
CA LYS A 162 -9.67 12.15 9.46
C LYS A 162 -9.68 12.35 7.94
N THR A 163 -8.54 12.61 7.33
CA THR A 163 -8.44 12.84 5.87
C THR A 163 -8.72 11.56 5.09
N MET A 164 -8.25 10.39 5.55
CA MET A 164 -8.55 9.11 4.93
C MET A 164 -10.05 8.79 4.99
N ARG A 165 -10.71 9.01 6.12
CA ARG A 165 -12.17 8.84 6.23
C ARG A 165 -12.92 9.77 5.28
N ALA A 166 -12.52 11.02 5.16
CA ALA A 166 -13.14 11.97 4.25
C ALA A 166 -13.01 11.52 2.79
N ALA A 167 -11.81 11.08 2.35
CA ALA A 167 -11.57 10.59 0.99
C ALA A 167 -12.41 9.33 0.68
N LEU A 168 -12.44 8.34 1.58
CA LEU A 168 -13.26 7.14 1.42
C LEU A 168 -14.76 7.47 1.31
N THR A 169 -15.25 8.38 2.14
CA THR A 169 -16.66 8.80 2.13
C THR A 169 -17.00 9.52 0.83
N ALA A 170 -16.12 10.43 0.37
CA ALA A 170 -16.29 11.15 -0.90
C ALA A 170 -16.27 10.19 -2.11
N ALA A 171 -15.49 9.11 -2.04
CA ALA A 171 -15.45 8.06 -3.05
C ALA A 171 -16.64 7.09 -3.01
N GLY A 172 -17.58 7.26 -2.05
CA GLY A 172 -18.76 6.40 -1.92
C GLY A 172 -18.51 5.01 -1.32
N LEU A 173 -17.40 4.82 -0.62
CA LEU A 173 -17.04 3.58 0.05
C LEU A 173 -17.51 3.56 1.51
N ASP A 174 -18.00 2.42 1.99
CA ASP A 174 -18.42 2.26 3.38
C ASP A 174 -17.23 1.91 4.27
N ILE A 175 -16.97 2.73 5.28
CA ILE A 175 -15.81 2.59 6.14
C ILE A 175 -16.03 1.44 7.13
N VAL A 176 -15.20 0.41 7.07
CA VAL A 176 -15.15 -0.69 8.04
C VAL A 176 -14.21 -0.34 9.19
N ASP A 177 -12.96 0.06 8.88
CA ASP A 177 -11.98 0.47 9.88
C ASP A 177 -11.01 1.52 9.30
N VAL A 178 -10.62 2.48 10.13
CA VAL A 178 -9.50 3.40 9.84
C VAL A 178 -8.73 3.64 11.12
N ARG A 179 -7.48 3.16 11.16
CA ARG A 179 -6.61 3.24 12.32
C ARG A 179 -5.16 3.52 11.94
N TYR A 180 -4.35 3.88 12.92
CA TYR A 180 -2.90 3.93 12.75
C TYR A 180 -2.28 2.55 13.00
N ALA A 181 -1.12 2.32 12.42
CA ALA A 181 -0.28 1.16 12.63
C ALA A 181 1.20 1.57 12.65
N ASN A 182 2.03 0.77 13.31
CA ASN A 182 3.46 0.97 13.41
C ASN A 182 3.84 2.25 14.18
N SER A 183 3.44 2.31 15.44
CA SER A 183 3.62 3.50 16.30
C SER A 183 5.09 3.89 16.51
N LEU A 184 5.96 2.96 16.90
CA LEU A 184 7.39 3.24 17.03
C LEU A 184 8.05 3.50 15.67
N GLY A 185 7.53 2.93 14.59
CA GLY A 185 7.99 3.20 13.24
C GLY A 185 7.91 4.67 12.86
N LEU A 186 6.86 5.37 13.30
CA LEU A 186 6.76 6.82 13.09
C LEU A 186 7.91 7.56 13.77
N ILE A 187 8.22 7.20 15.01
CA ILE A 187 9.30 7.84 15.79
C ILE A 187 10.65 7.57 15.12
N CYS A 188 10.91 6.30 14.79
CA CYS A 188 12.15 5.92 14.08
C CYS A 188 12.27 6.67 12.75
N TYR A 189 11.21 6.63 11.93
CA TYR A 189 11.21 7.29 10.63
C TYR A 189 11.49 8.80 10.76
N TYR A 190 10.77 9.49 11.65
CA TYR A 190 10.93 10.92 11.85
C TYR A 190 12.35 11.28 12.32
N VAL A 191 12.91 10.52 13.27
CA VAL A 191 14.28 10.74 13.75
C VAL A 191 15.29 10.53 12.62
N PHE A 192 15.18 9.44 11.85
CA PHE A 192 16.15 9.15 10.79
C PHE A 192 16.06 10.13 9.63
N THR A 193 14.86 10.40 9.14
CA THR A 193 14.67 11.19 7.91
C THR A 193 14.69 12.71 8.16
N SER A 194 14.07 13.17 9.25
CA SER A 194 13.91 14.61 9.51
C SER A 194 15.03 15.16 10.39
N LEU A 195 15.49 14.40 11.40
CA LEU A 195 16.50 14.89 12.34
C LEU A 195 17.93 14.52 11.87
N LEU A 196 18.17 13.27 11.48
CA LEU A 196 19.48 12.80 11.04
C LEU A 196 19.71 12.98 9.53
N ARG A 197 18.67 13.34 8.76
CA ARG A 197 18.70 13.54 7.30
C ARG A 197 19.33 12.36 6.54
N ARG A 198 19.08 11.14 7.02
CA ARG A 198 19.55 9.89 6.41
C ARG A 198 18.40 9.16 5.74
N THR A 199 18.71 8.46 4.65
CA THR A 199 17.74 7.55 4.04
C THR A 199 17.64 6.26 4.86
N PRO A 200 16.45 5.72 5.11
CA PRO A 200 16.29 4.45 5.85
C PRO A 200 17.02 3.26 5.20
N ALA A 201 17.27 3.32 3.89
CA ALA A 201 17.94 2.26 3.13
C ALA A 201 19.45 2.11 3.45
N GLU A 202 20.08 3.10 4.11
CA GLU A 202 21.51 3.07 4.37
C GLU A 202 21.89 2.21 5.59
N GLY A 203 22.90 1.34 5.42
CA GLY A 203 23.69 0.82 6.54
C GLY A 203 23.04 -0.24 7.43
N GLY A 204 22.16 -1.10 6.92
CA GLY A 204 21.57 -2.19 7.72
C GLY A 204 20.53 -1.74 8.76
N THR A 205 20.18 -0.45 8.79
CA THR A 205 19.19 0.13 9.69
C THR A 205 17.83 -0.52 9.53
N MET A 206 17.42 -0.82 8.31
CA MET A 206 16.14 -1.50 8.01
C MET A 206 16.11 -2.93 8.56
N THR A 207 17.20 -3.67 8.44
CA THR A 207 17.31 -5.03 8.99
C THR A 207 17.24 -5.04 10.51
N PHE A 208 17.91 -4.09 11.18
CA PHE A 208 17.81 -3.94 12.63
C PHE A 208 16.38 -3.59 13.06
N TYR A 209 15.78 -2.61 12.39
CA TYR A 209 14.40 -2.22 12.63
C TYR A 209 13.44 -3.40 12.46
N ASP A 210 13.53 -4.16 11.35
CA ASP A 210 12.67 -5.30 11.06
C ASP A 210 12.80 -6.42 12.10
N ARG A 211 14.03 -6.71 12.53
CA ARG A 211 14.29 -7.85 13.44
C ARG A 211 13.97 -7.56 14.89
N LEU A 212 14.15 -6.34 15.35
CA LEU A 212 14.02 -5.99 16.78
C LEU A 212 12.83 -5.08 17.05
N VAL A 213 12.65 -4.01 16.27
CA VAL A 213 11.61 -3.01 16.55
C VAL A 213 10.24 -3.52 16.12
N VAL A 214 10.11 -4.08 14.92
CA VAL A 214 8.83 -4.55 14.39
C VAL A 214 8.14 -5.58 15.28
N PRO A 215 8.80 -6.68 15.76
CA PRO A 215 8.15 -7.62 16.67
C PRO A 215 7.70 -7.00 17.99
N LEU A 216 8.51 -6.07 18.54
CA LEU A 216 8.16 -5.35 19.76
C LEU A 216 6.92 -4.49 19.56
N VAL A 217 6.89 -3.68 18.49
CA VAL A 217 5.73 -2.83 18.16
C VAL A 217 4.49 -3.65 17.91
N GLN A 218 4.61 -4.74 17.14
CA GLN A 218 3.51 -5.65 16.86
C GLN A 218 2.93 -6.24 18.17
N GLY A 219 3.80 -6.63 19.12
CA GLY A 219 3.39 -7.12 20.43
C GLY A 219 2.65 -6.07 21.24
N LEU A 220 3.19 -4.85 21.32
CA LEU A 220 2.57 -3.72 22.00
C LEU A 220 1.22 -3.33 21.39
N GLU A 221 1.14 -3.24 20.07
CA GLU A 221 -0.12 -2.88 19.37
C GLU A 221 -1.19 -3.95 19.50
N LYS A 222 -0.82 -5.23 19.61
CA LYS A 222 -1.79 -6.29 19.96
C LYS A 222 -2.37 -6.10 21.34
N LEU A 223 -1.58 -5.60 22.30
CA LEU A 223 -2.02 -5.36 23.68
C LEU A 223 -2.89 -4.10 23.79
N VAL A 224 -2.50 -3.02 23.12
CA VAL A 224 -3.18 -1.71 23.12
C VAL A 224 -4.40 -1.71 22.17
N GLY A 225 -4.41 -2.55 21.16
CA GLY A 225 -5.45 -2.66 20.13
C GLY A 225 -5.34 -1.60 19.05
N ARG A 226 -5.67 -0.34 19.35
CA ARG A 226 -5.65 0.76 18.37
C ARG A 226 -4.72 1.88 18.85
N PRO A 227 -3.49 1.95 18.36
CA PRO A 227 -2.56 2.99 18.76
C PRO A 227 -3.09 4.39 18.35
N PRO A 228 -2.85 5.43 19.16
CA PRO A 228 -3.31 6.79 18.85
C PRO A 228 -2.56 7.45 17.69
N PHE A 229 -1.38 6.93 17.33
CA PHE A 229 -0.53 7.36 16.23
C PHE A 229 0.23 6.17 15.65
N GLY A 230 0.81 6.32 14.46
CA GLY A 230 1.66 5.31 13.81
C GLY A 230 2.24 5.84 12.51
N GLN A 231 3.19 5.13 11.95
CA GLN A 231 3.84 5.48 10.68
C GLN A 231 2.86 5.42 9.51
N SER A 232 1.86 4.54 9.61
CA SER A 232 0.90 4.29 8.54
C SER A 232 -0.54 4.48 9.02
N VAL A 233 -1.40 4.90 8.09
CA VAL A 233 -2.86 4.78 8.20
C VAL A 233 -3.27 3.50 7.48
N LEU A 234 -3.84 2.57 8.21
CA LEU A 234 -4.55 1.41 7.67
C LEU A 234 -6.03 1.80 7.49
N ALA A 235 -6.57 1.58 6.30
CA ALA A 235 -7.97 1.77 6.02
C ALA A 235 -8.58 0.53 5.37
N ILE A 236 -9.76 0.15 5.84
CA ILE A 236 -10.56 -0.94 5.30
C ILE A 236 -11.93 -0.37 4.99
N ALA A 237 -12.34 -0.50 3.75
CA ALA A 237 -13.64 -0.07 3.29
C ALA A 237 -14.36 -1.21 2.55
N LYS A 238 -15.68 -1.17 2.52
CA LYS A 238 -16.54 -2.10 1.81
C LYS A 238 -17.17 -1.41 0.62
N VAL A 239 -17.20 -2.08 -0.51
CA VAL A 239 -17.97 -1.63 -1.68
C VAL A 239 -19.44 -1.91 -1.43
N ARG A 240 -20.29 -0.88 -1.60
CA ARG A 240 -21.73 -0.97 -1.36
C ARG A 240 -22.37 -2.05 -2.22
N ASP A 241 -23.26 -2.79 -1.63
CA ASP A 241 -24.17 -3.65 -2.40
C ASP A 241 -25.01 -2.74 -3.30
N ARG A 242 -25.14 -3.12 -4.58
CA ARG A 242 -26.02 -2.37 -5.48
C ARG A 242 -27.46 -2.66 -5.08
N ALA A 243 -28.22 -1.60 -4.80
CA ALA A 243 -29.67 -1.71 -4.64
C ALA A 243 -30.32 -2.14 -5.94
#